data_3d1b48317c8f82ea101e77b71916cb7f
#
_entry.id   3d1b48317c8f82ea101e77b71916cb7f
#
_cell.length_a   1.000
_cell.length_b   1.000
_cell.length_c   1.000
_cell.angle_alpha   90.00
_cell.angle_beta   90.00
_cell.angle_gamma   90.00
#
_symmetry.space_group_name_H-M   'P 1'
#
loop_
_entity.id
_entity.type
_entity.pdbx_description
1 polymer ?
#
loop_
_entity_poly.entity_id
_entity_poly.type
_entity_poly.pdbx_seq_one_letter_code
_entity_poly.pdbx_strand_id
1 'polypeptide(L)'
;MRLNRVISMALALIPRGRSRRGLYGIAVVLMILLAAMTAAVISNVGYGDGSGESPSGGDTVPPPSMPDPSAVVDDIETLADFGYRKIDTVAHANAGDFIQFRFEDLGYEVEVQEFTTEECGYCRNYVATYEGVDPDSWIVVGGHYDAICYSQQVVIGIEYPGCTSEGAYDDATGVASVLELARLMMEWGETPQHTWKFAAWDYEEWQGSGSAEGGGMGSLHFVESLPEGVRIATYVNLDMYGLNWPVETQLASQLSGCDEDHYHLYLFTSPVSDWSYYTDRGLNVTDEMREEAGALQFRLNSALHNDLSYPMEWVRVMDDTKGNSDHYNFIMHGWPATWFRGMHEFIQETGDTCEQSPKHAPTDRMDVLYQLAGGRGELEAGMQTGLDALAVLMWSDVRGSW
;
A
#
# COMPACT_ATOMS: atom_id res chain seq x y z
N MET A 1 -33.44 -3.93 -31.24
CA MET A 1 -33.86 -4.21 -32.62
C MET A 1 -32.81 -3.91 -33.71
N ARG A 2 -31.74 -3.15 -33.42
CA ARG A 2 -30.68 -2.81 -34.41
C ARG A 2 -29.52 -3.82 -34.49
N LEU A 3 -29.20 -4.54 -33.40
CA LEU A 3 -28.06 -5.47 -33.34
C LEU A 3 -28.28 -6.73 -34.24
N ASN A 4 -29.48 -7.29 -34.27
CA ASN A 4 -29.78 -8.48 -35.08
C ASN A 4 -29.73 -8.19 -36.59
N ARG A 5 -29.91 -6.94 -37.03
CA ARG A 5 -29.78 -6.58 -38.46
C ARG A 5 -28.31 -6.47 -38.89
N VAL A 6 -27.43 -6.02 -38.04
CA VAL A 6 -25.98 -5.91 -38.31
C VAL A 6 -25.36 -7.30 -38.40
N ILE A 7 -25.70 -8.19 -37.49
CA ILE A 7 -25.22 -9.57 -37.48
C ILE A 7 -25.70 -10.33 -38.73
N SER A 8 -26.95 -10.13 -39.14
CA SER A 8 -27.48 -10.77 -40.37
C SER A 8 -26.82 -10.23 -41.64
N MET A 9 -26.44 -8.96 -41.70
CA MET A 9 -25.70 -8.38 -42.83
C MET A 9 -24.23 -8.86 -42.88
N ALA A 10 -23.60 -9.04 -41.75
CA ALA A 10 -22.21 -9.54 -41.68
C ALA A 10 -22.12 -11.02 -42.12
N LEU A 11 -23.09 -11.83 -41.75
CA LEU A 11 -23.15 -13.25 -42.14
C LEU A 11 -23.46 -13.45 -43.64
N ALA A 12 -24.10 -12.50 -44.29
CA ALA A 12 -24.43 -12.57 -45.73
C ALA A 12 -23.22 -12.26 -46.65
N LEU A 13 -22.15 -11.74 -46.10
CA LEU A 13 -20.93 -11.34 -46.82
C LEU A 13 -19.84 -12.44 -46.86
N ILE A 14 -20.09 -13.62 -46.29
CA ILE A 14 -19.14 -14.72 -46.28
C ILE A 14 -19.25 -15.53 -47.61
N PRO A 15 -18.24 -15.45 -48.50
CA PRO A 15 -18.24 -16.23 -49.72
C PRO A 15 -18.09 -17.74 -49.43
N ARG A 16 -18.95 -18.56 -49.95
CA ARG A 16 -18.85 -20.02 -49.88
C ARG A 16 -17.71 -20.51 -50.78
N GLY A 17 -16.61 -20.90 -50.16
CA GLY A 17 -15.50 -21.61 -50.79
C GLY A 17 -14.25 -20.75 -50.99
N ARG A 18 -13.36 -20.71 -50.04
CA ARG A 18 -11.96 -20.31 -50.23
C ARG A 18 -11.01 -20.85 -49.17
N SER A 19 -9.73 -20.92 -49.56
CA SER A 19 -8.56 -21.50 -48.89
C SER A 19 -8.26 -20.86 -47.50
N ARG A 20 -7.46 -21.55 -46.67
CA ARG A 20 -7.03 -21.13 -45.32
C ARG A 20 -6.58 -19.67 -45.19
N ARG A 21 -6.06 -19.05 -46.25
CA ARG A 21 -5.66 -17.62 -46.26
C ARG A 21 -6.84 -16.63 -46.19
N GLY A 22 -8.02 -17.04 -46.67
CA GLY A 22 -9.23 -16.22 -46.58
C GLY A 22 -9.85 -16.22 -45.17
N LEU A 23 -9.64 -17.29 -44.40
CA LEU A 23 -10.12 -17.37 -43.01
C LEU A 23 -9.35 -16.42 -42.03
N TYR A 24 -8.04 -16.23 -42.25
CA TYR A 24 -7.26 -15.29 -41.45
C TYR A 24 -7.69 -13.83 -41.67
N GLY A 25 -7.98 -13.43 -42.92
CA GLY A 25 -8.45 -12.08 -43.22
C GLY A 25 -9.81 -11.78 -42.57
N ILE A 26 -10.72 -12.77 -42.53
CA ILE A 26 -12.04 -12.63 -41.90
C ILE A 26 -11.93 -12.58 -40.37
N ALA A 27 -11.02 -13.36 -39.77
CA ALA A 27 -10.78 -13.33 -38.33
C ALA A 27 -10.19 -11.99 -37.85
N VAL A 28 -9.28 -11.39 -38.63
CA VAL A 28 -8.71 -10.09 -38.35
C VAL A 28 -9.76 -8.97 -38.45
N VAL A 29 -10.61 -9.00 -39.49
CA VAL A 29 -11.70 -8.01 -39.63
C VAL A 29 -12.74 -8.15 -38.51
N LEU A 30 -13.05 -9.40 -38.09
CA LEU A 30 -13.97 -9.63 -36.97
C LEU A 30 -13.35 -9.16 -35.64
N MET A 31 -12.05 -9.32 -35.40
CA MET A 31 -11.38 -8.80 -34.21
C MET A 31 -11.33 -7.26 -34.20
N ILE A 32 -11.07 -6.63 -35.32
CA ILE A 32 -11.10 -5.16 -35.44
C ILE A 32 -12.53 -4.63 -35.23
N LEU A 33 -13.54 -5.29 -35.72
CA LEU A 33 -14.93 -4.91 -35.50
C LEU A 33 -15.39 -5.17 -34.06
N LEU A 34 -14.89 -6.22 -33.41
CA LEU A 34 -15.14 -6.47 -31.99
C LEU A 34 -14.44 -5.41 -31.11
N ALA A 35 -13.20 -5.06 -31.41
CA ALA A 35 -12.48 -4.00 -30.73
C ALA A 35 -13.14 -2.61 -30.93
N ALA A 36 -13.62 -2.31 -32.10
CA ALA A 36 -14.37 -1.09 -32.38
C ALA A 36 -15.74 -1.08 -31.67
N MET A 37 -16.39 -2.23 -31.50
CA MET A 37 -17.65 -2.35 -30.77
C MET A 37 -17.46 -2.27 -29.25
N THR A 38 -16.37 -2.81 -28.71
CA THR A 38 -16.02 -2.61 -27.30
C THR A 38 -15.66 -1.17 -27.00
N ALA A 39 -14.90 -0.49 -27.86
CA ALA A 39 -14.63 0.94 -27.72
C ALA A 39 -15.92 1.78 -27.80
N ALA A 40 -16.86 1.43 -28.68
CA ALA A 40 -18.15 2.11 -28.79
C ALA A 40 -19.14 1.80 -27.66
N VAL A 41 -18.99 0.65 -26.98
CA VAL A 41 -19.77 0.30 -25.77
C VAL A 41 -19.20 1.05 -24.56
N ILE A 42 -17.89 1.16 -24.46
CA ILE A 42 -17.23 1.94 -23.39
C ILE A 42 -17.53 3.46 -23.55
N SER A 43 -17.64 3.97 -24.78
CA SER A 43 -18.05 5.35 -25.03
C SER A 43 -19.56 5.61 -24.93
N ASN A 44 -20.40 4.57 -24.82
CA ASN A 44 -21.87 4.65 -24.67
C ASN A 44 -22.41 4.08 -23.34
N VAL A 45 -21.56 3.66 -22.42
CA VAL A 45 -21.90 3.70 -21.00
C VAL A 45 -21.81 5.19 -20.63
N GLY A 46 -22.85 5.91 -21.02
CA GLY A 46 -23.01 7.31 -20.68
C GLY A 46 -22.98 7.41 -19.15
N TYR A 47 -21.95 8.02 -18.64
CA TYR A 47 -22.13 8.93 -17.53
C TYR A 47 -23.32 9.80 -17.93
N GLY A 48 -24.42 9.68 -17.19
CA GLY A 48 -25.59 10.49 -17.42
C GLY A 48 -25.14 11.93 -17.53
N ASP A 49 -25.54 12.56 -18.64
CA ASP A 49 -25.45 13.99 -18.83
C ASP A 49 -26.44 14.64 -17.84
N GLY A 50 -26.11 14.52 -16.56
CA GLY A 50 -26.54 15.42 -15.56
C GLY A 50 -25.75 16.70 -15.80
N SER A 51 -26.38 17.69 -16.39
CA SER A 51 -25.99 19.09 -16.33
C SER A 51 -26.10 19.59 -14.87
N GLY A 52 -25.50 18.89 -13.94
CA GLY A 52 -25.00 19.37 -12.69
C GLY A 52 -23.66 20.03 -13.03
N GLU A 53 -23.54 21.32 -12.81
CA GLU A 53 -22.28 22.03 -12.75
C GLU A 53 -21.29 21.11 -12.04
N SER A 54 -20.20 20.73 -12.73
CA SER A 54 -19.03 20.19 -12.05
C SER A 54 -18.80 21.11 -10.86
N PRO A 55 -18.68 20.62 -9.62
CA PRO A 55 -18.25 21.50 -8.55
C PRO A 55 -16.96 22.12 -9.08
N SER A 56 -17.05 23.45 -9.31
CA SER A 56 -15.89 24.26 -9.66
C SER A 56 -14.76 23.77 -8.79
N GLY A 57 -13.64 23.34 -9.39
CA GLY A 57 -12.49 22.89 -8.65
C GLY A 57 -12.27 23.93 -7.55
N GLY A 58 -12.67 23.58 -6.33
CA GLY A 58 -12.41 24.44 -5.18
C GLY A 58 -10.91 24.58 -5.16
N ASP A 59 -10.40 25.82 -5.09
CA ASP A 59 -8.98 26.07 -4.91
C ASP A 59 -8.50 25.16 -3.77
N THR A 60 -7.87 24.05 -4.13
CA THR A 60 -7.29 23.11 -3.14
C THR A 60 -6.13 23.89 -2.51
N VAL A 61 -6.36 24.39 -1.31
CA VAL A 61 -5.30 25.07 -0.56
C VAL A 61 -4.29 23.98 -0.20
N PRO A 62 -3.05 24.08 -0.69
CA PRO A 62 -2.05 23.05 -0.40
C PRO A 62 -1.75 22.99 1.10
N PRO A 63 -1.22 21.88 1.60
CA PRO A 63 -0.71 21.78 2.97
C PRO A 63 0.28 22.92 3.27
N PRO A 64 0.34 23.42 4.52
CA PRO A 64 1.27 24.49 4.89
C PRO A 64 2.74 24.07 4.81
N SER A 65 3.02 22.78 4.98
CA SER A 65 4.33 22.16 4.76
C SER A 65 4.12 20.73 4.24
N MET A 66 5.14 20.20 3.57
CA MET A 66 5.17 18.83 3.04
C MET A 66 6.13 17.99 3.88
N PRO A 67 6.02 16.65 3.81
CA PRO A 67 6.93 15.75 4.51
C PRO A 67 8.39 15.93 4.09
N ASP A 68 9.31 15.64 4.99
CA ASP A 68 10.74 15.63 4.73
C ASP A 68 11.25 14.20 4.54
N PRO A 69 11.47 13.75 3.29
CA PRO A 69 11.92 12.40 3.01
C PRO A 69 13.35 12.15 3.53
N SER A 70 14.15 13.20 3.72
CA SER A 70 15.50 13.06 4.29
C SER A 70 15.43 12.66 5.75
N ALA A 71 14.50 13.24 6.52
CA ALA A 71 14.26 12.84 7.91
C ALA A 71 13.75 11.40 8.01
N VAL A 72 12.90 10.97 7.05
CA VAL A 72 12.44 9.58 6.97
C VAL A 72 13.59 8.63 6.74
N VAL A 73 14.50 8.94 5.82
CA VAL A 73 15.67 8.08 5.55
C VAL A 73 16.63 8.04 6.76
N ASP A 74 16.79 9.14 7.50
CA ASP A 74 17.55 9.15 8.76
C ASP A 74 16.94 8.22 9.82
N ASP A 75 15.62 8.15 9.92
CA ASP A 75 14.91 7.25 10.84
C ASP A 75 15.01 5.78 10.37
N ILE A 76 14.95 5.52 9.05
CA ILE A 76 15.20 4.18 8.49
C ILE A 76 16.62 3.70 8.85
N GLU A 77 17.65 4.56 8.64
CA GLU A 77 19.03 4.27 9.04
C GLU A 77 19.13 3.92 10.53
N THR A 78 18.47 4.71 11.37
CA THR A 78 18.49 4.50 12.84
C THR A 78 17.85 3.17 13.23
N LEU A 79 16.71 2.83 12.64
CA LEU A 79 16.02 1.55 12.89
C LEU A 79 16.84 0.37 12.39
N ALA A 80 17.48 0.49 11.22
CA ALA A 80 18.35 -0.53 10.66
C ALA A 80 19.61 -0.73 11.50
N ASP A 81 20.18 0.33 12.07
CA ASP A 81 21.39 0.29 12.91
C ASP A 81 21.19 -0.47 14.21
N PHE A 82 19.96 -0.64 14.70
CA PHE A 82 19.69 -1.55 15.83
C PHE A 82 19.96 -3.03 15.46
N GLY A 83 19.99 -3.35 14.16
CA GLY A 83 20.20 -4.69 13.63
C GLY A 83 18.91 -5.50 13.55
N TYR A 84 19.01 -6.82 13.68
CA TYR A 84 17.88 -7.73 13.46
C TYR A 84 16.80 -7.59 14.54
N ARG A 85 15.70 -6.93 14.17
CA ARG A 85 14.58 -6.62 15.07
C ARG A 85 13.60 -7.79 15.24
N LYS A 86 14.14 -9.00 15.31
CA LYS A 86 13.34 -10.16 15.65
C LYS A 86 12.73 -10.00 17.05
N ILE A 87 11.45 -10.39 17.20
CA ILE A 87 10.77 -10.39 18.51
C ILE A 87 11.63 -11.00 19.61
N ASP A 88 11.48 -10.51 20.85
CA ASP A 88 12.23 -10.91 22.04
C ASP A 88 13.76 -10.71 21.94
N THR A 89 14.27 -9.86 21.04
CA THR A 89 15.69 -9.46 20.96
C THR A 89 15.92 -8.06 21.54
N VAL A 90 17.18 -7.77 21.85
CA VAL A 90 17.60 -6.42 22.29
C VAL A 90 17.40 -5.39 21.16
N ALA A 91 17.65 -5.77 19.91
CA ALA A 91 17.43 -4.90 18.74
C ALA A 91 15.96 -4.49 18.62
N HIS A 92 15.05 -5.46 18.78
CA HIS A 92 13.62 -5.23 18.78
C HIS A 92 13.18 -4.29 19.93
N ALA A 93 13.65 -4.53 21.14
CA ALA A 93 13.35 -3.67 22.29
C ALA A 93 13.86 -2.24 22.09
N ASN A 94 15.10 -2.08 21.58
CA ASN A 94 15.67 -0.76 21.28
C ASN A 94 14.88 -0.01 20.20
N ALA A 95 14.40 -0.70 19.18
CA ALA A 95 13.56 -0.09 18.15
C ALA A 95 12.24 0.41 18.74
N GLY A 96 11.58 -0.38 19.57
CA GLY A 96 10.37 0.05 20.26
C GLY A 96 10.60 1.25 21.18
N ASP A 97 11.67 1.25 21.97
CA ASP A 97 12.05 2.37 22.83
C ASP A 97 12.37 3.63 22.00
N PHE A 98 13.00 3.48 20.83
CA PHE A 98 13.26 4.60 19.90
C PHE A 98 11.95 5.17 19.33
N ILE A 99 11.03 4.34 18.90
CA ILE A 99 9.73 4.76 18.35
C ILE A 99 8.92 5.52 19.41
N GLN A 100 8.86 4.98 20.63
CA GLN A 100 8.20 5.68 21.75
C GLN A 100 8.84 7.04 21.99
N PHE A 101 10.17 7.09 22.10
CA PHE A 101 10.90 8.34 22.30
C PHE A 101 10.62 9.36 21.17
N ARG A 102 10.58 8.94 19.91
CA ARG A 102 10.30 9.83 18.78
C ARG A 102 8.89 10.42 18.87
N PHE A 103 7.87 9.65 19.19
CA PHE A 103 6.53 10.19 19.40
C PHE A 103 6.45 11.14 20.58
N GLU A 104 7.11 10.80 21.72
CA GLU A 104 7.15 11.66 22.90
C GLU A 104 7.90 12.97 22.64
N ASP A 105 9.01 12.95 21.89
CA ASP A 105 9.78 14.14 21.50
C ASP A 105 8.98 15.09 20.58
N LEU A 106 8.09 14.53 19.76
CA LEU A 106 7.11 15.29 18.97
C LEU A 106 5.97 15.87 19.82
N GLY A 107 5.84 15.48 21.08
CA GLY A 107 4.84 15.98 22.02
C GLY A 107 3.58 15.11 22.15
N TYR A 108 3.58 13.91 21.60
CA TYR A 108 2.48 12.97 21.78
C TYR A 108 2.52 12.28 23.15
N GLU A 109 1.33 11.98 23.68
CA GLU A 109 1.17 10.94 24.69
C GLU A 109 1.09 9.60 23.96
N VAL A 110 1.96 8.64 24.33
CA VAL A 110 2.05 7.35 23.65
C VAL A 110 1.32 6.28 24.44
N GLU A 111 0.32 5.67 23.83
CA GLU A 111 -0.30 4.45 24.35
C GLU A 111 0.60 3.26 23.99
N VAL A 112 1.10 2.55 25.00
CA VAL A 112 1.84 1.31 24.81
C VAL A 112 0.89 0.15 25.08
N GLN A 113 0.54 -0.60 24.03
CA GLN A 113 -0.36 -1.74 24.12
C GLN A 113 0.47 -3.03 24.25
N GLU A 114 0.55 -3.57 25.48
CA GLU A 114 1.28 -4.80 25.76
C GLU A 114 0.41 -6.03 25.50
N PHE A 115 0.97 -7.01 24.80
CA PHE A 115 0.31 -8.29 24.55
C PHE A 115 1.30 -9.45 24.50
N THR A 116 0.80 -10.68 24.57
CA THR A 116 1.61 -11.89 24.52
C THR A 116 1.00 -12.92 23.58
N THR A 117 1.85 -13.69 22.92
CA THR A 117 1.46 -14.85 22.11
C THR A 117 2.27 -16.08 22.55
N GLU A 118 2.11 -17.21 21.87
CA GLU A 118 2.96 -18.38 22.16
C GLU A 118 4.44 -18.13 21.86
N GLU A 119 4.73 -17.29 20.84
CA GLU A 119 6.07 -17.02 20.34
C GLU A 119 6.65 -15.70 20.86
N CYS A 120 5.80 -14.76 21.24
CA CYS A 120 6.21 -13.47 21.76
C CYS A 120 5.83 -13.34 23.22
N GLY A 121 6.83 -13.40 24.08
CA GLY A 121 6.64 -13.25 25.53
C GLY A 121 6.36 -11.80 25.95
N TYR A 122 6.72 -10.80 25.10
CA TYR A 122 6.58 -9.39 25.39
C TYR A 122 6.52 -8.54 24.11
N CYS A 123 5.35 -8.49 23.53
CA CYS A 123 5.08 -7.65 22.37
C CYS A 123 4.39 -6.35 22.76
N ARG A 124 4.64 -5.27 22.02
CA ARG A 124 4.10 -3.94 22.27
C ARG A 124 3.79 -3.18 21.00
N ASN A 125 2.56 -2.73 20.83
CA ASN A 125 2.29 -1.65 19.88
C ASN A 125 2.56 -0.30 20.54
N TYR A 126 2.97 0.68 19.73
CA TYR A 126 3.13 2.07 20.12
C TYR A 126 2.16 2.92 19.32
N VAL A 127 1.23 3.59 19.99
CA VAL A 127 0.16 4.36 19.33
C VAL A 127 0.18 5.80 19.84
N ALA A 128 0.45 6.75 18.95
CA ALA A 128 0.36 8.18 19.21
C ALA A 128 -0.99 8.70 18.70
N THR A 129 -1.65 9.55 19.48
CA THR A 129 -2.98 10.07 19.16
C THR A 129 -2.96 11.57 18.94
N TYR A 130 -3.51 12.01 17.81
CA TYR A 130 -3.83 13.41 17.55
C TYR A 130 -5.36 13.56 17.47
N GLU A 131 -5.91 14.26 18.47
CA GLU A 131 -7.36 14.37 18.62
C GLU A 131 -7.99 15.21 17.52
N GLY A 132 -9.07 14.69 16.93
CA GLY A 132 -9.90 15.37 15.95
C GLY A 132 -11.18 15.97 16.55
N VAL A 133 -12.00 16.53 15.68
CA VAL A 133 -13.33 17.05 16.04
C VAL A 133 -14.24 15.89 16.46
N ASP A 134 -14.17 14.76 15.75
CA ASP A 134 -14.90 13.53 16.07
C ASP A 134 -13.97 12.54 16.78
N PRO A 135 -14.10 12.39 18.11
CA PRO A 135 -13.24 11.50 18.88
C PRO A 135 -13.54 10.01 18.66
N ASP A 136 -14.70 9.67 18.13
CA ASP A 136 -15.14 8.28 17.94
C ASP A 136 -14.90 7.79 16.49
N SER A 137 -14.44 8.65 15.59
CA SER A 137 -14.11 8.32 14.21
C SER A 137 -12.60 8.47 13.98
N TRP A 138 -11.93 7.36 13.71
CA TRP A 138 -10.46 7.34 13.65
C TRP A 138 -9.94 7.06 12.24
N ILE A 139 -8.90 7.79 11.85
CA ILE A 139 -8.00 7.42 10.77
C ILE A 139 -6.74 6.86 11.40
N VAL A 140 -6.35 5.66 11.00
CA VAL A 140 -5.17 4.99 11.53
C VAL A 140 -4.12 4.88 10.44
N VAL A 141 -2.88 5.27 10.73
CA VAL A 141 -1.72 5.06 9.86
C VAL A 141 -0.73 4.22 10.63
N GLY A 142 -0.25 3.13 10.05
CA GLY A 142 0.64 2.21 10.74
C GLY A 142 1.62 1.50 9.82
N GLY A 143 2.69 1.01 10.43
CA GLY A 143 3.68 0.11 9.87
C GLY A 143 4.22 -0.78 10.98
N HIS A 144 4.85 -1.91 10.65
CA HIS A 144 5.37 -2.81 11.67
C HIS A 144 6.87 -2.59 11.93
N TYR A 145 7.32 -2.81 13.16
CA TYR A 145 8.71 -2.55 13.50
C TYR A 145 9.54 -3.81 13.79
N ASP A 146 8.90 -4.97 13.90
CA ASP A 146 9.62 -6.24 13.93
C ASP A 146 10.17 -6.61 12.54
N ALA A 147 11.02 -7.59 12.46
CA ALA A 147 11.62 -8.07 11.22
C ALA A 147 11.91 -9.56 11.27
N ILE A 148 11.76 -10.23 10.13
CA ILE A 148 12.06 -11.65 10.01
C ILE A 148 13.18 -11.92 9.01
N CYS A 149 13.84 -13.06 9.15
CA CYS A 149 14.81 -13.52 8.17
C CYS A 149 14.71 -15.04 7.98
N TYR A 150 14.47 -15.47 6.76
CA TYR A 150 14.45 -16.90 6.44
C TYR A 150 15.84 -17.38 6.05
N SER A 151 16.41 -18.28 6.83
CA SER A 151 17.75 -18.85 6.63
C SER A 151 17.92 -19.66 5.33
N GLN A 152 16.84 -19.93 4.62
CA GLN A 152 16.83 -20.76 3.40
C GLN A 152 16.66 -19.97 2.10
N GLN A 153 16.56 -18.67 2.12
CA GLN A 153 16.64 -17.91 0.88
C GLN A 153 18.07 -17.95 0.35
N VAL A 154 18.27 -18.76 -0.66
CA VAL A 154 19.53 -18.84 -1.41
C VAL A 154 19.62 -17.61 -2.30
N VAL A 155 20.07 -16.50 -1.75
CA VAL A 155 20.46 -15.35 -2.57
C VAL A 155 21.81 -15.67 -3.19
N ILE A 156 21.84 -15.94 -4.50
CA ILE A 156 23.08 -16.18 -5.30
C ILE A 156 23.88 -17.43 -4.83
N GLY A 157 23.22 -18.51 -4.39
CA GLY A 157 23.92 -19.78 -4.06
C GLY A 157 24.75 -19.75 -2.76
N ILE A 158 24.54 -18.78 -1.89
CA ILE A 158 25.21 -18.68 -0.59
C ILE A 158 24.21 -19.08 0.49
N GLU A 159 24.53 -20.17 1.23
CA GLU A 159 23.85 -20.47 2.49
C GLU A 159 24.38 -19.51 3.56
N TYR A 160 23.46 -18.75 4.18
CA TYR A 160 23.78 -17.93 5.34
C TYR A 160 23.40 -18.70 6.62
N PRO A 161 24.37 -19.27 7.35
CA PRO A 161 24.10 -19.87 8.65
C PRO A 161 23.82 -18.75 9.64
N GLY A 162 22.57 -18.68 10.13
CA GLY A 162 22.13 -17.64 11.04
C GLY A 162 21.73 -16.36 10.27
N CYS A 163 20.59 -16.42 9.65
CA CYS A 163 20.03 -15.27 8.95
C CYS A 163 19.79 -14.10 9.91
N THR A 164 20.26 -12.92 9.54
CA THR A 164 19.97 -11.64 10.19
C THR A 164 19.59 -10.63 9.12
N SER A 165 18.47 -9.94 9.35
CA SER A 165 17.98 -8.83 8.53
C SER A 165 18.08 -7.56 9.36
N GLU A 166 18.41 -6.43 8.75
CA GLU A 166 18.27 -5.14 9.42
C GLU A 166 16.81 -4.66 9.36
N GLY A 167 15.96 -5.27 8.49
CA GLY A 167 14.60 -4.83 8.25
C GLY A 167 14.53 -3.41 7.70
N ALA A 168 15.52 -3.01 6.91
CA ALA A 168 15.61 -1.64 6.41
C ALA A 168 14.47 -1.31 5.46
N TYR A 169 14.07 -2.26 4.63
CA TYR A 169 12.93 -2.16 3.73
C TYR A 169 11.66 -2.68 4.38
N ASP A 170 11.74 -3.78 5.10
CA ASP A 170 10.65 -4.52 5.72
C ASP A 170 10.82 -4.55 7.26
N ASP A 171 10.22 -3.61 8.04
CA ASP A 171 9.47 -2.44 7.58
C ASP A 171 9.91 -1.17 8.31
N ALA A 172 11.22 -0.85 8.28
CA ALA A 172 11.65 0.46 8.76
C ALA A 172 11.13 1.60 7.87
N THR A 173 10.86 1.33 6.57
CA THR A 173 10.31 2.33 5.64
C THR A 173 8.93 2.81 6.07
N GLY A 174 8.04 1.92 6.46
CA GLY A 174 6.71 2.27 6.93
C GLY A 174 6.74 2.98 8.27
N VAL A 175 7.47 2.43 9.26
CA VAL A 175 7.58 3.03 10.59
C VAL A 175 8.14 4.45 10.53
N ALA A 176 9.24 4.68 9.80
CA ALA A 176 9.82 6.01 9.64
C ALA A 176 8.86 7.00 9.00
N SER A 177 8.04 6.52 8.05
CA SER A 177 7.00 7.34 7.43
C SER A 177 5.88 7.69 8.39
N VAL A 178 5.46 6.76 9.25
CA VAL A 178 4.47 7.02 10.31
C VAL A 178 4.97 8.12 11.25
N LEU A 179 6.26 8.07 11.64
CA LEU A 179 6.89 9.10 12.49
C LEU A 179 6.89 10.49 11.83
N GLU A 180 7.21 10.55 10.53
CA GLU A 180 7.21 11.81 9.78
C GLU A 180 5.80 12.38 9.61
N LEU A 181 4.80 11.54 9.33
CA LEU A 181 3.41 11.99 9.23
C LEU A 181 2.87 12.50 10.58
N ALA A 182 3.26 11.86 11.67
CA ALA A 182 2.97 12.34 13.02
C ALA A 182 3.63 13.71 13.29
N ARG A 183 4.90 13.88 12.90
CA ARG A 183 5.61 15.16 12.99
C ARG A 183 4.87 16.25 12.21
N LEU A 184 4.48 15.94 10.98
CA LEU A 184 3.80 16.88 10.10
C LEU A 184 2.46 17.34 10.69
N MET A 185 1.66 16.42 11.26
CA MET A 185 0.38 16.76 11.91
C MET A 185 0.60 17.72 13.10
N MET A 186 1.62 17.46 13.93
CA MET A 186 1.98 18.35 15.04
C MET A 186 2.49 19.71 14.56
N GLU A 187 3.27 19.75 13.48
CA GLU A 187 3.78 21.02 12.90
C GLU A 187 2.63 21.88 12.36
N TRP A 188 1.64 21.30 11.72
CA TRP A 188 0.49 22.05 11.24
C TRP A 188 -0.33 22.64 12.39
N GLY A 189 -0.48 21.91 13.50
CA GLY A 189 -1.17 22.38 14.70
C GLY A 189 -2.66 22.66 14.50
N GLU A 190 -3.25 22.15 13.41
CA GLU A 190 -4.65 22.32 13.05
C GLU A 190 -5.46 21.10 13.50
N THR A 191 -6.73 21.27 13.85
CA THR A 191 -7.58 20.18 14.32
C THR A 191 -8.25 19.48 13.12
N PRO A 192 -7.96 18.20 12.84
CA PRO A 192 -8.60 17.43 11.78
C PRO A 192 -10.05 17.07 12.13
N GLN A 193 -10.83 16.60 11.17
CA GLN A 193 -12.19 16.12 11.44
C GLN A 193 -12.20 14.80 12.19
N HIS A 194 -11.34 13.87 11.79
CA HIS A 194 -11.18 12.58 12.46
C HIS A 194 -10.02 12.63 13.46
N THR A 195 -10.08 11.80 14.49
CA THR A 195 -8.93 11.54 15.35
C THR A 195 -7.92 10.68 14.58
N TRP A 196 -6.65 11.11 14.55
CA TRP A 196 -5.58 10.38 13.89
C TRP A 196 -4.80 9.53 14.88
N LYS A 197 -4.57 8.29 14.52
CA LYS A 197 -3.73 7.33 15.25
C LYS A 197 -2.51 7.02 14.38
N PHE A 198 -1.32 7.31 14.91
CA PHE A 198 -0.05 6.95 14.30
C PHE A 198 0.50 5.77 15.07
N ALA A 199 0.67 4.63 14.41
CA ALA A 199 0.92 3.37 15.08
C ALA A 199 2.16 2.65 14.54
N ALA A 200 2.94 2.08 15.44
CA ALA A 200 3.95 1.09 15.11
C ALA A 200 3.51 -0.25 15.69
N TRP A 201 3.28 -1.21 14.80
CA TRP A 201 2.78 -2.53 15.16
C TRP A 201 3.92 -3.47 15.49
N ASP A 202 3.68 -4.35 16.44
CA ASP A 202 4.60 -5.44 16.79
C ASP A 202 4.10 -6.76 16.25
N TYR A 203 5.03 -7.67 15.95
CA TYR A 203 4.75 -9.03 15.56
C TYR A 203 3.80 -9.12 14.35
N GLU A 204 4.13 -8.39 13.28
CA GLU A 204 3.53 -8.58 11.96
C GLU A 204 4.08 -9.84 11.31
N GLU A 205 5.39 -10.01 11.39
CA GLU A 205 6.13 -11.07 10.74
C GLU A 205 5.85 -12.44 11.37
N TRP A 206 5.39 -13.35 10.54
CA TRP A 206 5.11 -14.71 11.00
C TRP A 206 6.37 -15.46 11.40
N GLN A 207 6.46 -15.88 12.64
CA GLN A 207 7.64 -16.56 13.20
C GLN A 207 7.34 -17.95 13.79
N GLY A 208 6.12 -18.47 13.65
CA GLY A 208 5.72 -19.76 14.24
C GLY A 208 4.62 -20.51 13.48
N SER A 209 4.26 -21.68 13.99
CA SER A 209 3.27 -22.60 13.39
C SER A 209 1.85 -22.33 13.93
N GLY A 210 1.24 -21.22 13.62
CA GLY A 210 -0.12 -21.00 14.12
C GLY A 210 -0.65 -19.59 13.99
N SER A 211 0.09 -18.74 13.28
CA SER A 211 -0.37 -17.39 13.01
C SER A 211 -1.66 -17.40 12.18
N ALA A 212 -2.51 -16.41 12.41
CA ALA A 212 -3.60 -16.12 11.51
C ALA A 212 -3.06 -15.96 10.08
N GLU A 213 -3.79 -16.45 9.08
CA GLU A 213 -3.48 -16.17 7.70
C GLU A 213 -3.44 -14.64 7.54
N GLY A 214 -2.29 -14.08 7.12
CA GLY A 214 -2.15 -12.67 6.85
C GLY A 214 -1.12 -11.92 7.71
N GLY A 215 -0.58 -12.49 8.78
CA GLY A 215 0.32 -11.77 9.69
C GLY A 215 -0.39 -10.77 10.60
N GLY A 216 0.38 -9.88 11.26
CA GLY A 216 -0.21 -8.73 11.93
C GLY A 216 -0.85 -9.01 13.29
N MET A 217 -0.13 -9.66 14.22
CA MET A 217 -0.66 -9.89 15.58
C MET A 217 -0.86 -8.58 16.34
N GLY A 218 0.02 -7.58 16.13
CA GLY A 218 -0.11 -6.26 16.77
C GLY A 218 -1.33 -5.51 16.28
N SER A 219 -1.54 -5.43 14.97
CA SER A 219 -2.73 -4.79 14.41
C SER A 219 -4.02 -5.54 14.77
N LEU A 220 -3.99 -6.89 14.84
CA LEU A 220 -5.12 -7.68 15.34
C LEU A 220 -5.45 -7.32 16.79
N HIS A 221 -4.44 -7.27 17.67
CA HIS A 221 -4.62 -6.86 19.06
C HIS A 221 -5.25 -5.46 19.18
N PHE A 222 -4.81 -4.52 18.33
CA PHE A 222 -5.37 -3.18 18.29
C PHE A 222 -6.85 -3.21 17.91
N VAL A 223 -7.23 -3.85 16.80
CA VAL A 223 -8.62 -3.86 16.32
C VAL A 223 -9.58 -4.60 17.27
N GLU A 224 -9.09 -5.65 17.95
CA GLU A 224 -9.88 -6.40 18.94
C GLU A 224 -10.03 -5.64 20.27
N SER A 225 -9.16 -4.67 20.56
CA SER A 225 -9.17 -3.86 21.79
C SER A 225 -9.86 -2.51 21.64
N LEU A 226 -10.45 -2.20 20.48
CA LEU A 226 -11.12 -0.92 20.26
C LEU A 226 -12.26 -0.66 21.24
N PRO A 227 -12.38 0.58 21.75
CA PRO A 227 -13.51 0.96 22.60
C PRO A 227 -14.84 0.80 21.87
N GLU A 228 -15.89 0.48 22.62
CA GLU A 228 -17.25 0.38 22.08
C GLU A 228 -17.69 1.74 21.48
N GLY A 229 -18.18 1.74 20.26
CA GLY A 229 -18.63 2.93 19.54
C GLY A 229 -17.60 3.57 18.64
N VAL A 230 -16.32 3.21 18.77
CA VAL A 230 -15.28 3.69 17.86
C VAL A 230 -15.43 3.05 16.48
N ARG A 231 -15.27 3.89 15.45
CA ARG A 231 -15.26 3.49 14.04
C ARG A 231 -13.94 3.87 13.39
N ILE A 232 -13.36 2.96 12.66
CA ILE A 232 -12.20 3.26 11.81
C ILE A 232 -12.72 3.79 10.47
N ALA A 233 -12.49 5.08 10.20
CA ALA A 233 -12.87 5.71 8.94
C ALA A 233 -11.97 5.22 7.79
N THR A 234 -10.71 4.97 8.06
CA THR A 234 -9.79 4.25 7.16
C THR A 234 -8.53 3.82 7.90
N TYR A 235 -7.92 2.75 7.45
CA TYR A 235 -6.56 2.36 7.84
C TYR A 235 -5.62 2.49 6.65
N VAL A 236 -4.46 3.09 6.90
CA VAL A 236 -3.36 3.20 5.94
C VAL A 236 -2.20 2.36 6.45
N ASN A 237 -1.92 1.30 5.75
CA ASN A 237 -0.77 0.44 5.99
C ASN A 237 0.41 0.91 5.15
N LEU A 238 1.52 1.21 5.80
CA LEU A 238 2.78 1.56 5.16
C LEU A 238 3.73 0.40 5.38
N ASP A 239 4.00 -0.36 4.33
CA ASP A 239 4.77 -1.58 4.45
C ASP A 239 5.52 -1.86 3.14
N MET A 240 6.83 -1.77 3.21
CA MET A 240 7.75 -2.01 2.10
C MET A 240 7.54 -1.09 0.89
N TYR A 241 7.63 0.21 1.04
CA TYR A 241 7.57 1.13 -0.09
C TYR A 241 8.81 2.04 -0.17
N GLY A 242 8.91 2.87 -1.21
CA GLY A 242 10.01 3.80 -1.42
C GLY A 242 11.06 3.33 -2.43
N LEU A 243 11.04 2.06 -2.85
CA LEU A 243 11.85 1.61 -3.96
C LEU A 243 11.12 1.89 -5.28
N ASN A 244 11.54 2.93 -5.98
CA ASN A 244 11.06 3.25 -7.31
C ASN A 244 11.72 2.36 -8.34
N TRP A 245 10.93 1.63 -9.10
CA TRP A 245 11.40 0.78 -10.18
C TRP A 245 10.83 1.26 -11.51
N PRO A 246 11.55 1.21 -12.63
CA PRO A 246 12.94 0.83 -12.79
C PRO A 246 13.85 2.02 -12.57
N VAL A 247 14.73 1.94 -11.61
CA VAL A 247 15.88 2.85 -11.58
C VAL A 247 16.85 2.37 -12.65
N GLU A 248 17.45 3.27 -13.43
CA GLU A 248 18.55 2.99 -14.35
C GLU A 248 19.82 2.60 -13.55
N THR A 249 19.72 1.60 -12.68
CA THR A 249 20.86 1.10 -11.93
C THR A 249 21.58 0.00 -12.72
N GLN A 250 22.87 -0.15 -12.45
CA GLN A 250 23.64 -1.27 -12.99
C GLN A 250 23.04 -2.64 -12.63
N LEU A 251 22.29 -2.70 -11.53
CA LEU A 251 21.57 -3.90 -11.08
C LEU A 251 20.35 -4.17 -11.97
N ALA A 252 19.56 -3.16 -12.30
CA ALA A 252 18.41 -3.26 -13.19
C ALA A 252 18.82 -3.78 -14.58
N SER A 253 19.98 -3.36 -15.10
CA SER A 253 20.51 -3.87 -16.36
C SER A 253 20.98 -5.34 -16.31
N GLN A 254 21.21 -5.89 -15.11
CA GLN A 254 21.56 -7.30 -14.89
C GLN A 254 20.31 -8.19 -14.71
N LEU A 255 19.17 -7.59 -14.46
CA LEU A 255 17.87 -8.24 -14.34
C LEU A 255 17.18 -8.30 -15.71
N SER A 256 17.88 -8.75 -16.74
CA SER A 256 17.35 -8.89 -18.09
C SER A 256 16.11 -9.79 -18.10
N GLY A 257 14.95 -9.20 -18.31
CA GLY A 257 13.67 -9.90 -18.33
C GLY A 257 12.57 -9.21 -17.53
N CYS A 258 12.87 -8.15 -16.80
CA CYS A 258 11.86 -7.33 -16.15
C CYS A 258 11.24 -6.40 -17.19
N ASP A 259 9.91 -6.44 -17.32
CA ASP A 259 9.17 -5.60 -18.27
C ASP A 259 9.27 -4.12 -17.87
N GLU A 260 9.29 -3.24 -18.88
CA GLU A 260 9.48 -1.79 -18.70
C GLU A 260 8.26 -1.06 -18.08
N ASP A 261 7.14 -1.75 -17.90
CA ASP A 261 5.88 -1.17 -17.43
C ASP A 261 5.71 -1.28 -15.91
N HIS A 262 6.59 -0.62 -15.14
CA HIS A 262 6.54 -0.72 -13.68
C HIS A 262 6.14 0.60 -13.01
N TYR A 263 5.29 0.49 -11.99
CA TYR A 263 4.85 1.62 -11.19
C TYR A 263 5.82 1.87 -10.03
N HIS A 264 5.98 3.13 -9.64
CA HIS A 264 6.81 3.51 -8.50
C HIS A 264 6.17 3.12 -7.17
N LEU A 265 4.83 3.11 -7.13
CA LEU A 265 4.06 2.82 -5.93
C LEU A 265 2.79 2.05 -6.31
N TYR A 266 2.47 1.02 -5.53
CA TYR A 266 1.18 0.36 -5.55
C TYR A 266 0.40 0.70 -4.28
N LEU A 267 -0.89 0.98 -4.45
CA LEU A 267 -1.83 1.14 -3.36
C LEU A 267 -2.89 0.05 -3.50
N PHE A 268 -2.76 -0.97 -2.68
CA PHE A 268 -3.77 -2.01 -2.57
C PHE A 268 -4.82 -1.53 -1.59
N THR A 269 -6.08 -1.50 -2.01
CA THR A 269 -7.18 -1.02 -1.18
C THR A 269 -8.17 -2.13 -0.89
N SER A 270 -9.00 -1.95 0.11
CA SER A 270 -10.21 -2.77 0.25
C SER A 270 -10.86 -2.94 -1.11
N PRO A 271 -11.23 -4.16 -1.51
CA PRO A 271 -11.71 -4.42 -2.85
C PRO A 271 -12.99 -3.65 -3.19
N VAL A 272 -13.07 -3.09 -4.38
CA VAL A 272 -14.32 -2.53 -4.92
C VAL A 272 -15.11 -3.60 -5.66
N SER A 273 -14.41 -4.45 -6.40
CA SER A 273 -15.02 -5.41 -7.33
C SER A 273 -14.95 -6.85 -6.85
N ASP A 274 -13.81 -7.32 -6.38
CA ASP A 274 -13.59 -8.73 -6.05
C ASP A 274 -13.24 -8.94 -4.57
N TRP A 275 -14.21 -9.35 -3.80
CA TRP A 275 -14.11 -9.67 -2.38
C TRP A 275 -13.90 -11.16 -2.09
N SER A 276 -13.67 -12.00 -3.13
CA SER A 276 -13.63 -13.45 -2.98
C SER A 276 -12.64 -13.92 -1.93
N TYR A 277 -11.44 -13.32 -1.90
CA TYR A 277 -10.41 -13.64 -0.92
C TYR A 277 -10.90 -13.50 0.54
N TYR A 278 -11.61 -12.41 0.84
CA TYR A 278 -12.11 -12.10 2.18
C TYR A 278 -13.39 -12.86 2.51
N THR A 279 -14.29 -13.04 1.54
CA THR A 279 -15.53 -13.79 1.76
C THR A 279 -15.27 -15.28 1.97
N ASP A 280 -14.26 -15.84 1.29
CA ASP A 280 -13.82 -17.24 1.49
C ASP A 280 -13.25 -17.46 2.90
N ARG A 281 -12.83 -16.38 3.58
CA ARG A 281 -12.34 -16.35 4.97
C ARG A 281 -13.41 -15.94 5.99
N GLY A 282 -14.65 -15.82 5.55
CA GLY A 282 -15.81 -15.62 6.43
C GLY A 282 -16.27 -14.17 6.58
N LEU A 283 -15.67 -13.21 5.88
CA LEU A 283 -16.14 -11.83 5.92
C LEU A 283 -17.52 -11.70 5.26
N ASN A 284 -18.45 -11.10 5.98
CA ASN A 284 -19.76 -10.74 5.42
C ASN A 284 -19.71 -9.32 4.82
N VAL A 285 -19.46 -9.23 3.54
CA VAL A 285 -19.31 -7.95 2.83
C VAL A 285 -20.66 -7.26 2.64
N THR A 286 -20.79 -6.05 3.18
CA THR A 286 -21.98 -5.20 3.07
C THR A 286 -21.88 -4.23 1.89
N ASP A 287 -23.01 -3.60 1.53
CA ASP A 287 -23.02 -2.55 0.51
C ASP A 287 -22.23 -1.31 1.01
N GLU A 288 -22.32 -1.00 2.31
CA GLU A 288 -21.54 0.09 2.94
C GLU A 288 -20.04 -0.12 2.78
N MET A 289 -19.53 -1.31 3.05
CA MET A 289 -18.10 -1.63 2.85
C MET A 289 -17.65 -1.41 1.39
N ARG A 290 -18.51 -1.73 0.42
CA ARG A 290 -18.21 -1.50 -1.00
C ARG A 290 -18.18 -0.01 -1.35
N GLU A 291 -19.12 0.76 -0.80
CA GLU A 291 -19.18 2.21 -0.98
C GLU A 291 -17.95 2.89 -0.37
N GLU A 292 -17.55 2.49 0.84
CA GLU A 292 -16.38 3.03 1.53
C GLU A 292 -15.06 2.68 0.80
N ALA A 293 -14.92 1.44 0.32
CA ALA A 293 -13.78 1.04 -0.49
C ALA A 293 -13.70 1.87 -1.79
N GLY A 294 -14.82 2.07 -2.48
CA GLY A 294 -14.87 2.90 -3.67
C GLY A 294 -14.53 4.38 -3.37
N ALA A 295 -15.01 4.91 -2.26
CA ALA A 295 -14.68 6.26 -1.82
C ALA A 295 -13.19 6.41 -1.49
N LEU A 296 -12.58 5.43 -0.83
CA LEU A 296 -11.14 5.42 -0.53
C LEU A 296 -10.31 5.40 -1.81
N GLN A 297 -10.62 4.51 -2.77
CA GLN A 297 -9.92 4.48 -4.04
C GLN A 297 -10.03 5.80 -4.80
N PHE A 298 -11.22 6.41 -4.81
CA PHE A 298 -11.42 7.70 -5.45
C PHE A 298 -10.57 8.80 -4.82
N ARG A 299 -10.52 8.88 -3.48
CA ARG A 299 -9.70 9.88 -2.76
C ARG A 299 -8.22 9.72 -3.04
N LEU A 300 -7.70 8.49 -3.00
CA LEU A 300 -6.30 8.19 -3.31
C LEU A 300 -5.93 8.59 -4.74
N ASN A 301 -6.75 8.21 -5.72
CA ASN A 301 -6.54 8.63 -7.11
C ASN A 301 -6.60 10.16 -7.28
N SER A 302 -7.52 10.84 -6.56
CA SER A 302 -7.63 12.30 -6.62
C SER A 302 -6.39 12.96 -6.04
N ALA A 303 -5.95 12.56 -4.85
CA ALA A 303 -4.75 13.09 -4.22
C ALA A 303 -3.52 12.94 -5.12
N LEU A 304 -3.32 11.75 -5.69
CA LEU A 304 -2.15 11.45 -6.50
C LEU A 304 -2.16 12.17 -7.86
N HIS A 305 -3.26 12.09 -8.59
CA HIS A 305 -3.27 12.48 -10.00
C HIS A 305 -3.85 13.87 -10.24
N ASN A 306 -4.78 14.33 -9.40
CA ASN A 306 -5.38 15.66 -9.54
C ASN A 306 -4.66 16.70 -8.69
N ASP A 307 -4.41 16.41 -7.41
CA ASP A 307 -3.82 17.39 -6.49
C ASP A 307 -2.30 17.45 -6.62
N LEU A 308 -1.62 16.30 -6.70
CA LEU A 308 -0.16 16.20 -6.82
C LEU A 308 0.32 16.13 -8.27
N SER A 309 -0.58 15.84 -9.22
CA SER A 309 -0.25 15.70 -10.64
C SER A 309 0.76 14.60 -10.95
N TYR A 310 0.85 13.54 -10.11
CA TYR A 310 1.68 12.38 -10.43
C TYR A 310 1.16 11.67 -11.69
N PRO A 311 2.04 11.26 -12.61
CA PRO A 311 1.65 10.51 -13.80
C PRO A 311 0.91 9.22 -13.44
N MET A 312 -0.12 8.87 -14.22
CA MET A 312 -0.90 7.63 -14.02
C MET A 312 -0.05 6.36 -14.14
N GLU A 313 1.05 6.44 -14.85
CA GLU A 313 2.04 5.37 -15.00
C GLU A 313 2.97 5.19 -13.80
N TRP A 314 2.98 6.12 -12.84
CA TRP A 314 3.85 6.04 -11.67
C TRP A 314 3.20 5.35 -10.48
N VAL A 315 1.89 5.50 -10.32
CA VAL A 315 1.18 4.98 -9.16
C VAL A 315 -0.06 4.22 -9.62
N ARG A 316 -0.27 3.04 -9.04
CA ARG A 316 -1.44 2.22 -9.34
C ARG A 316 -2.24 1.96 -8.08
N VAL A 317 -3.50 2.39 -8.09
CA VAL A 317 -4.50 2.03 -7.08
C VAL A 317 -5.28 0.82 -7.59
N MET A 318 -5.39 -0.22 -6.79
CA MET A 318 -6.03 -1.48 -7.19
C MET A 318 -6.64 -2.22 -6.00
N ASP A 319 -7.57 -3.14 -6.31
CA ASP A 319 -8.16 -4.01 -5.31
C ASP A 319 -7.10 -4.92 -4.67
N ASP A 320 -7.08 -4.99 -3.33
CA ASP A 320 -6.31 -6.02 -2.65
C ASP A 320 -7.04 -7.37 -2.72
N THR A 321 -6.30 -8.39 -3.12
CA THR A 321 -6.82 -9.75 -3.29
C THR A 321 -6.07 -10.80 -2.48
N LYS A 322 -5.15 -10.38 -1.61
CA LYS A 322 -4.26 -11.31 -0.88
C LYS A 322 -4.20 -11.09 0.62
N GLY A 323 -4.36 -9.86 1.11
CA GLY A 323 -4.38 -9.53 2.54
C GLY A 323 -3.11 -9.94 3.29
N ASN A 324 -1.93 -9.66 2.76
CA ASN A 324 -0.67 -10.19 3.25
C ASN A 324 0.08 -9.22 4.19
N SER A 325 -0.60 -8.35 4.92
CA SER A 325 -0.02 -7.42 5.89
C SER A 325 -1.10 -6.89 6.84
N ASP A 326 -0.77 -5.98 7.74
CA ASP A 326 -1.63 -5.44 8.80
C ASP A 326 -3.01 -4.93 8.36
N HIS A 327 -3.15 -4.44 7.11
CA HIS A 327 -4.43 -3.99 6.56
C HIS A 327 -5.49 -5.10 6.48
N TYR A 328 -5.08 -6.37 6.43
CA TYR A 328 -5.97 -7.52 6.45
C TYR A 328 -6.89 -7.53 7.66
N ASN A 329 -6.34 -7.23 8.85
CA ASN A 329 -7.12 -7.25 10.09
C ASN A 329 -8.22 -6.18 10.09
N PHE A 330 -7.95 -5.00 9.56
CA PHE A 330 -8.95 -3.93 9.43
C PHE A 330 -10.04 -4.29 8.43
N ILE A 331 -9.68 -4.84 7.26
CA ILE A 331 -10.65 -5.28 6.25
C ILE A 331 -11.53 -6.41 6.80
N MET A 332 -10.96 -7.38 7.52
CA MET A 332 -11.72 -8.47 8.13
C MET A 332 -12.69 -8.01 9.24
N HIS A 333 -12.46 -6.83 9.83
CA HIS A 333 -13.38 -6.19 10.77
C HIS A 333 -14.37 -5.22 10.10
N GLY A 334 -14.35 -5.15 8.76
CA GLY A 334 -15.31 -4.38 7.98
C GLY A 334 -14.94 -2.92 7.72
N TRP A 335 -13.70 -2.52 7.99
CA TRP A 335 -13.24 -1.15 7.78
C TRP A 335 -12.44 -0.98 6.49
N PRO A 336 -12.55 0.18 5.82
CA PRO A 336 -11.77 0.43 4.63
C PRO A 336 -10.29 0.58 4.97
N ALA A 337 -9.43 -0.05 4.17
CA ALA A 337 -7.99 0.01 4.35
C ALA A 337 -7.25 0.14 3.02
N THR A 338 -6.03 0.64 3.08
CA THR A 338 -5.10 0.66 1.94
C THR A 338 -3.73 0.22 2.40
N TRP A 339 -2.98 -0.40 1.51
CA TRP A 339 -1.61 -0.81 1.70
C TRP A 339 -0.72 -0.14 0.66
N PHE A 340 0.19 0.69 1.12
CA PHE A 340 1.24 1.32 0.32
C PHE A 340 2.40 0.36 0.20
N ARG A 341 2.72 -0.03 -1.03
CA ARG A 341 3.72 -1.04 -1.29
C ARG A 341 4.58 -0.69 -2.50
N GLY A 342 5.88 -0.94 -2.37
CA GLY A 342 6.81 -0.93 -3.49
C GLY A 342 6.66 -2.17 -4.38
N MET A 343 7.31 -2.14 -5.53
CA MET A 343 7.02 -2.99 -6.68
C MET A 343 7.49 -4.44 -6.65
N HIS A 344 8.47 -4.76 -5.84
CA HIS A 344 9.31 -5.95 -6.06
C HIS A 344 8.63 -7.33 -6.05
N GLU A 345 7.39 -7.44 -5.58
CA GLU A 345 6.75 -8.74 -5.39
C GLU A 345 5.73 -9.14 -6.46
N PHE A 346 5.32 -8.21 -7.34
CA PHE A 346 4.21 -8.47 -8.28
C PHE A 346 4.60 -9.21 -9.55
N ILE A 347 5.86 -9.42 -9.79
CA ILE A 347 6.36 -10.16 -10.94
C ILE A 347 6.22 -11.68 -10.76
N GLN A 348 5.87 -12.16 -9.57
CA GLN A 348 5.63 -13.58 -9.30
C GLN A 348 4.50 -14.21 -10.11
N GLU A 349 3.50 -13.45 -10.55
CA GLU A 349 2.37 -13.99 -11.30
C GLU A 349 2.75 -14.46 -12.73
N THR A 350 3.84 -13.96 -13.28
CA THR A 350 4.32 -14.33 -14.62
C THR A 350 5.41 -15.40 -14.63
N GLY A 351 5.92 -15.80 -13.48
CA GLY A 351 6.99 -16.80 -13.36
C GLY A 351 8.38 -16.27 -13.74
N ASP A 352 8.55 -14.98 -13.91
CA ASP A 352 9.81 -14.34 -14.26
C ASP A 352 10.66 -14.01 -13.03
N THR A 353 11.97 -14.09 -13.17
CA THR A 353 12.99 -14.07 -12.11
C THR A 353 13.38 -12.66 -11.65
N CYS A 354 12.47 -11.69 -11.76
CA CYS A 354 12.71 -10.32 -11.32
C CYS A 354 12.57 -10.11 -9.80
N GLU A 355 12.44 -11.18 -9.04
CA GLU A 355 12.39 -11.15 -7.59
C GLU A 355 13.74 -10.75 -7.00
N GLN A 356 13.90 -9.49 -6.65
CA GLN A 356 14.95 -9.06 -5.72
C GLN A 356 14.42 -8.09 -4.68
N SER A 357 13.25 -8.40 -4.12
CA SER A 357 12.87 -7.79 -2.85
C SER A 357 13.91 -8.17 -1.81
N PRO A 358 14.49 -7.22 -1.08
CA PRO A 358 15.43 -7.53 0.00
C PRO A 358 14.75 -8.15 1.21
N LYS A 359 13.42 -8.08 1.29
CA LYS A 359 12.64 -8.50 2.46
C LYS A 359 12.92 -9.94 2.89
N HIS A 360 12.76 -10.20 4.16
CA HIS A 360 12.92 -11.50 4.79
C HIS A 360 14.29 -12.17 4.54
N ALA A 361 15.28 -11.42 4.10
CA ALA A 361 16.58 -11.93 3.69
C ALA A 361 17.74 -11.16 4.35
N PRO A 362 18.96 -11.74 4.37
CA PRO A 362 20.16 -11.02 4.84
C PRO A 362 20.50 -9.77 4.01
N THR A 363 19.83 -9.60 2.88
CA THR A 363 19.96 -8.44 1.99
C THR A 363 19.02 -7.29 2.36
N ASP A 364 18.13 -7.47 3.33
CA ASP A 364 17.31 -6.37 3.85
C ASP A 364 18.13 -5.53 4.83
N ARG A 365 18.94 -4.66 4.26
CA ARG A 365 19.95 -3.83 4.89
C ARG A 365 20.05 -2.47 4.20
N MET A 366 20.45 -1.44 4.96
CA MET A 366 20.57 -0.08 4.41
C MET A 366 21.49 0.03 3.20
N ASP A 367 22.65 -0.63 3.23
CA ASP A 367 23.61 -0.57 2.11
C ASP A 367 23.04 -1.21 0.83
N VAL A 368 22.26 -2.28 0.97
CA VAL A 368 21.55 -2.91 -0.16
C VAL A 368 20.37 -2.07 -0.62
N LEU A 369 19.61 -1.48 0.32
CA LEU A 369 18.48 -0.60 0.00
C LEU A 369 18.94 0.60 -0.83
N TYR A 370 20.06 1.24 -0.47
CA TYR A 370 20.67 2.30 -1.26
C TYR A 370 21.13 1.82 -2.64
N GLN A 371 21.70 0.62 -2.72
CA GLN A 371 22.10 0.07 -4.00
C GLN A 371 20.90 -0.20 -4.91
N LEU A 372 19.81 -0.74 -4.36
CA LEU A 372 18.57 -1.02 -5.10
C LEU A 372 17.88 0.26 -5.54
N ALA A 373 17.79 1.26 -4.67
CA ALA A 373 17.21 2.55 -4.99
C ALA A 373 18.03 3.35 -6.01
N GLY A 374 19.36 3.14 -6.08
CA GLY A 374 20.29 3.96 -6.88
C GLY A 374 20.98 5.07 -6.08
N GLY A 375 20.84 5.05 -4.76
CA GLY A 375 21.43 5.99 -3.82
C GLY A 375 20.42 6.58 -2.86
N ARG A 376 20.92 7.32 -1.87
CA ARG A 376 20.09 7.95 -0.84
C ARG A 376 19.03 8.90 -1.45
N GLY A 377 19.42 9.76 -2.38
CA GLY A 377 18.49 10.73 -2.99
C GLY A 377 17.36 10.06 -3.79
N GLU A 378 17.62 8.91 -4.42
CA GLU A 378 16.59 8.15 -5.13
C GLU A 378 15.64 7.43 -4.14
N LEU A 379 16.15 6.97 -3.00
CA LEU A 379 15.31 6.44 -1.93
C LEU A 379 14.42 7.55 -1.34
N GLU A 380 14.99 8.73 -1.06
CA GLU A 380 14.23 9.91 -0.61
C GLU A 380 13.11 10.26 -1.60
N ALA A 381 13.40 10.26 -2.91
CA ALA A 381 12.40 10.51 -3.94
C ALA A 381 11.32 9.42 -4.00
N GLY A 382 11.68 8.17 -3.75
CA GLY A 382 10.74 7.06 -3.66
C GLY A 382 9.79 7.18 -2.48
N MET A 383 10.33 7.53 -1.31
CA MET A 383 9.53 7.78 -0.10
C MET A 383 8.58 8.97 -0.31
N GLN A 384 9.05 10.04 -0.96
CA GLN A 384 8.29 11.27 -1.20
C GLN A 384 6.93 11.00 -1.84
N THR A 385 6.85 10.10 -2.83
CA THR A 385 5.60 9.83 -3.56
C THR A 385 4.46 9.39 -2.65
N GLY A 386 4.73 8.48 -1.73
CA GLY A 386 3.74 8.01 -0.75
C GLY A 386 3.44 9.06 0.32
N LEU A 387 4.47 9.69 0.83
CA LEU A 387 4.35 10.73 1.86
C LEU A 387 3.53 11.93 1.37
N ASP A 388 3.75 12.41 0.15
CA ASP A 388 3.00 13.52 -0.43
C ASP A 388 1.52 13.20 -0.56
N ALA A 389 1.19 11.98 -1.02
CA ALA A 389 -0.20 11.54 -1.11
C ALA A 389 -0.89 11.58 0.25
N LEU A 390 -0.20 11.10 1.29
CA LEU A 390 -0.74 11.07 2.65
C LEU A 390 -0.84 12.48 3.24
N ALA A 391 0.13 13.36 3.00
CA ALA A 391 0.05 14.76 3.45
C ALA A 391 -1.17 15.48 2.85
N VAL A 392 -1.46 15.26 1.56
CA VAL A 392 -2.66 15.83 0.91
C VAL A 392 -3.94 15.25 1.52
N LEU A 393 -3.99 13.95 1.79
CA LEU A 393 -5.14 13.32 2.44
C LEU A 393 -5.34 13.83 3.87
N MET A 394 -4.27 13.92 4.67
CA MET A 394 -4.30 14.47 6.02
C MET A 394 -4.81 15.92 6.02
N TRP A 395 -4.32 16.73 5.07
CA TRP A 395 -4.74 18.12 4.94
C TRP A 395 -6.20 18.24 4.48
N SER A 396 -6.68 17.33 3.63
CA SER A 396 -8.09 17.26 3.25
C SER A 396 -8.99 17.02 4.45
N ASP A 397 -8.57 16.17 5.38
CA ASP A 397 -9.29 15.91 6.62
C ASP A 397 -9.29 17.14 7.56
N VAL A 398 -8.15 17.82 7.70
CA VAL A 398 -8.07 19.10 8.43
C VAL A 398 -9.04 20.14 7.85
N ARG A 399 -9.19 20.17 6.54
CA ARG A 399 -10.08 21.11 5.84
C ARG A 399 -11.55 20.68 5.83
N GLY A 400 -11.89 19.51 6.33
CA GLY A 400 -13.24 18.96 6.32
C GLY A 400 -13.72 18.57 4.92
N SER A 401 -12.80 18.18 4.07
CA SER A 401 -13.06 17.71 2.69
C SER A 401 -12.67 16.25 2.47
N TRP A 402 -12.56 15.51 3.59
CA TRP A 402 -12.27 14.06 3.60
C TRP A 402 -13.36 13.25 2.89
#